data_1eed5d499205d551ba81e5339dd05b6f
#
_entry.id   1eed5d499205d551ba81e5339dd05b6f
#
_cell.length_a   1.000
_cell.length_b   1.000
_cell.length_c   1.000
_cell.angle_alpha   90.00
_cell.angle_beta   90.00
_cell.angle_gamma   90.00
#
_symmetry.space_group_name_H-M   'P 1'
#
loop_
_entity.id
_entity.type
_entity.pdbx_description
1 polymer ?
#
loop_
_entity_poly.entity_id
_entity_poly.type
_entity_poly.pdbx_seq_one_letter_code
_entity_poly.pdbx_strand_id
1 'polypeptide(L)'
;MNKFKNLIVLGPLIYAIHHFEEHVIFNFREWRLSYFSDNNSITTEAILIILISQLLIFIFLHLIKNNRGSAHIVLFFLMTTQVINAFFHIFFSLYFYDFSPGAITAVLLYLPVNYFIIKAAFREGYIKSYVELLILFLSGIATFTLFEMIGPKVLGYALILMPVYYIIINKLENRNESVI
;
A
#
# COMPACT_ATOMS: atom_id res chain seq x y z
N MET A 1 22.75 -5.30 -6.98
CA MET A 1 21.33 -5.05 -7.31
C MET A 1 20.50 -5.31 -6.06
N ASN A 2 19.67 -4.36 -5.63
CA ASN A 2 18.95 -4.47 -4.35
C ASN A 2 17.90 -5.59 -4.38
N LYS A 3 17.87 -6.43 -3.33
CA LYS A 3 16.89 -7.52 -3.17
C LYS A 3 15.54 -6.94 -2.70
N PHE A 4 14.45 -7.62 -3.04
CA PHE A 4 13.09 -7.24 -2.63
C PHE A 4 12.99 -6.98 -1.12
N LYS A 5 13.49 -7.94 -0.30
CA LYS A 5 13.49 -7.82 1.15
C LYS A 5 14.20 -6.58 1.71
N ASN A 6 15.21 -6.05 0.99
CA ASN A 6 15.93 -4.86 1.44
C ASN A 6 15.19 -3.57 1.04
N LEU A 7 14.41 -3.61 -0.03
CA LEU A 7 13.66 -2.44 -0.50
C LEU A 7 12.36 -2.23 0.28
N ILE A 8 11.68 -3.31 0.67
CA ILE A 8 10.40 -3.19 1.39
C ILE A 8 10.54 -2.53 2.76
N VAL A 9 11.73 -2.58 3.39
CA VAL A 9 11.98 -1.88 4.66
C VAL A 9 11.96 -0.36 4.54
N LEU A 10 12.04 0.18 3.32
CA LEU A 10 11.85 1.61 3.06
C LEU A 10 10.38 2.02 3.16
N GLY A 11 9.44 1.07 2.98
CA GLY A 11 8.00 1.34 3.00
C GLY A 11 7.52 2.11 4.23
N PRO A 12 7.78 1.65 5.46
CA PRO A 12 7.39 2.38 6.67
C PRO A 12 8.03 3.76 6.78
N LEU A 13 9.29 3.91 6.37
CA LEU A 13 10.01 5.18 6.43
C LEU A 13 9.39 6.21 5.49
N ILE A 14 9.18 5.86 4.22
CA ILE A 14 8.58 6.80 3.26
C ILE A 14 7.12 7.10 3.60
N TYR A 15 6.41 6.14 4.24
CA TYR A 15 5.06 6.37 4.75
C TYR A 15 5.05 7.42 5.87
N ALA A 16 5.99 7.34 6.82
CA ALA A 16 6.11 8.31 7.89
C ALA A 16 6.47 9.71 7.35
N ILE A 17 7.37 9.80 6.36
CA ILE A 17 7.73 11.07 5.72
C ILE A 17 6.54 11.68 4.97
N HIS A 18 5.78 10.86 4.26
CA HIS A 18 4.56 11.30 3.56
C HIS A 18 3.51 11.83 4.55
N HIS A 19 3.26 11.08 5.62
CA HIS A 19 2.34 11.52 6.66
C HIS A 19 2.78 12.83 7.34
N PHE A 20 4.10 13.02 7.50
CA PHE A 20 4.64 14.28 8.02
C PHE A 20 4.35 15.45 7.06
N GLU A 21 4.48 15.25 5.75
CA GLU A 21 4.07 16.26 4.75
C GLU A 21 2.57 16.57 4.88
N GLU A 22 1.71 15.54 4.90
CA GLU A 22 0.26 15.69 4.92
C GLU A 22 -0.26 16.44 6.15
N HIS A 23 0.26 16.12 7.34
CA HIS A 23 -0.38 16.50 8.60
C HIS A 23 0.45 17.44 9.47
N VAL A 24 1.76 17.57 9.24
CA VAL A 24 2.63 18.45 10.01
C VAL A 24 3.04 19.69 9.21
N ILE A 25 3.42 19.51 7.93
CA ILE A 25 3.78 20.64 7.07
C ILE A 25 2.53 21.30 6.50
N PHE A 26 1.59 20.48 6.02
CA PHE A 26 0.31 20.92 5.47
C PHE A 26 -0.84 20.37 6.30
N ASN A 27 -2.05 20.86 6.09
CA ASN A 27 -3.24 20.35 6.77
C ASN A 27 -4.10 19.54 5.78
N PHE A 28 -3.71 18.29 5.51
CA PHE A 28 -4.46 17.41 4.61
C PHE A 28 -5.91 17.23 5.03
N ARG A 29 -6.19 17.17 6.35
CA ARG A 29 -7.57 17.03 6.84
C ARG A 29 -8.44 18.21 6.44
N GLU A 30 -7.96 19.43 6.56
CA GLU A 30 -8.68 20.63 6.17
C GLU A 30 -8.91 20.66 4.65
N TRP A 31 -7.86 20.39 3.87
CA TRP A 31 -7.95 20.26 2.43
C TRP A 31 -8.98 19.20 2.03
N ARG A 32 -8.92 18.01 2.65
CA ARG A 32 -9.84 16.92 2.37
C ARG A 32 -11.30 17.28 2.68
N LEU A 33 -11.57 17.95 3.81
CA LEU A 33 -12.93 18.38 4.20
C LEU A 33 -13.50 19.47 3.29
N SER A 34 -12.66 20.18 2.52
CA SER A 34 -13.13 21.15 1.52
C SER A 34 -13.78 20.47 0.31
N TYR A 35 -13.46 19.20 0.05
CA TYR A 35 -13.90 18.48 -1.15
C TYR A 35 -14.65 17.17 -0.86
N PHE A 36 -14.45 16.56 0.33
CA PHE A 36 -15.00 15.25 0.70
C PHE A 36 -15.67 15.30 2.08
N SER A 37 -16.61 14.37 2.30
CA SER A 37 -17.25 14.20 3.60
C SER A 37 -16.28 13.65 4.64
N ASP A 38 -16.46 14.03 5.91
CA ASP A 38 -15.72 13.43 7.03
C ASP A 38 -16.25 12.02 7.31
N ASN A 39 -15.40 11.03 7.13
CA ASN A 39 -15.67 9.62 7.42
C ASN A 39 -14.71 9.03 8.46
N ASN A 40 -13.84 9.84 9.05
CA ASN A 40 -12.85 9.42 10.01
C ASN A 40 -13.46 9.29 11.41
N SER A 41 -13.59 8.05 11.88
CA SER A 41 -14.05 7.72 13.25
C SER A 41 -12.90 7.64 14.27
N ILE A 42 -11.64 7.73 13.81
CA ILE A 42 -10.43 7.69 14.64
C ILE A 42 -9.47 8.81 14.23
N THR A 43 -8.53 9.15 15.11
CA THR A 43 -7.56 10.21 14.83
C THR A 43 -6.56 9.81 13.75
N THR A 44 -5.96 10.80 13.09
CA THR A 44 -4.96 10.62 12.05
C THR A 44 -3.73 9.88 12.56
N GLU A 45 -3.31 10.20 13.79
CA GLU A 45 -2.18 9.53 14.46
C GLU A 45 -2.49 8.06 14.73
N ALA A 46 -3.72 7.74 15.13
CA ALA A 46 -4.14 6.34 15.32
C ALA A 46 -4.12 5.56 13.99
N ILE A 47 -4.59 6.18 12.89
CA ILE A 47 -4.50 5.60 11.55
C ILE A 47 -3.04 5.34 11.18
N LEU A 48 -2.15 6.32 11.37
CA LEU A 48 -0.72 6.19 11.11
C LEU A 48 -0.11 5.00 11.86
N ILE A 49 -0.37 4.93 13.18
CA ILE A 49 0.17 3.86 14.04
C ILE A 49 -0.33 2.49 13.56
N ILE A 50 -1.62 2.37 13.24
CA ILE A 50 -2.21 1.12 12.75
C ILE A 50 -1.57 0.72 11.42
N LEU A 51 -1.48 1.61 10.45
CA LEU A 51 -0.96 1.30 9.13
C LEU A 51 0.54 0.98 9.15
N ILE A 52 1.36 1.73 9.88
CA ILE A 52 2.79 1.40 10.05
C ILE A 52 2.95 0.06 10.76
N SER A 53 2.19 -0.20 11.82
CA SER A 53 2.26 -1.47 12.55
C SER A 53 1.89 -2.65 11.66
N GLN A 54 0.82 -2.55 10.87
CA GLN A 54 0.43 -3.58 9.90
C GLN A 54 1.53 -3.84 8.87
N LEU A 55 2.08 -2.78 8.29
CA LEU A 55 3.15 -2.90 7.32
C LEU A 55 4.38 -3.57 7.91
N LEU A 56 4.79 -3.20 9.12
CA LEU A 56 5.91 -3.83 9.83
C LEU A 56 5.65 -5.32 10.10
N ILE A 57 4.44 -5.69 10.52
CA ILE A 57 4.05 -7.10 10.71
C ILE A 57 4.15 -7.87 9.40
N PHE A 58 3.68 -7.31 8.28
CA PHE A 58 3.74 -7.96 6.97
C PHE A 58 5.17 -8.09 6.45
N ILE A 59 6.00 -7.07 6.63
CA ILE A 59 7.43 -7.13 6.31
C ILE A 59 8.11 -8.22 7.15
N PHE A 60 7.85 -8.25 8.45
CA PHE A 60 8.44 -9.24 9.35
C PHE A 60 7.99 -10.67 8.99
N LEU A 61 6.71 -10.85 8.66
CA LEU A 61 6.21 -12.11 8.13
C LEU A 61 6.96 -12.52 6.86
N HIS A 62 7.21 -11.59 5.93
CA HIS A 62 7.96 -11.90 4.71
C HIS A 62 9.42 -12.23 5.00
N LEU A 63 10.07 -11.53 5.94
CA LEU A 63 11.46 -11.82 6.32
C LEU A 63 11.63 -13.22 6.91
N ILE A 64 10.62 -13.73 7.63
CA ILE A 64 10.61 -15.09 8.20
C ILE A 64 10.24 -16.13 7.15
N LYS A 65 9.15 -15.93 6.43
CA LYS A 65 8.58 -16.95 5.52
C LYS A 65 9.27 -16.97 4.17
N ASN A 66 9.70 -15.80 3.68
CA ASN A 66 10.41 -15.60 2.42
C ASN A 66 9.75 -16.36 1.23
N ASN A 67 8.42 -16.33 1.18
CA ASN A 67 7.64 -16.99 0.16
C ASN A 67 6.77 -15.99 -0.63
N ARG A 68 6.17 -16.46 -1.71
CA ARG A 68 5.36 -15.63 -2.60
C ARG A 68 4.13 -15.05 -1.91
N GLY A 69 3.42 -15.84 -1.07
CA GLY A 69 2.25 -15.35 -0.36
C GLY A 69 2.55 -14.18 0.57
N SER A 70 3.66 -14.25 1.32
CA SER A 70 4.07 -13.15 2.21
C SER A 70 4.53 -11.91 1.42
N ALA A 71 5.20 -12.09 0.27
CA ALA A 71 5.56 -11.00 -0.61
C ALA A 71 4.31 -10.30 -1.19
N HIS A 72 3.30 -11.07 -1.60
CA HIS A 72 2.04 -10.53 -2.12
C HIS A 72 1.27 -9.71 -1.09
N ILE A 73 1.28 -10.09 0.19
CA ILE A 73 0.66 -9.29 1.27
C ILE A 73 1.35 -7.92 1.38
N VAL A 74 2.69 -7.89 1.39
CA VAL A 74 3.44 -6.63 1.43
C VAL A 74 3.16 -5.79 0.19
N LEU A 75 3.19 -6.41 -1.00
CA LEU A 75 2.92 -5.73 -2.27
C LEU A 75 1.50 -5.16 -2.33
N PHE A 76 0.50 -5.92 -1.90
CA PHE A 76 -0.89 -5.43 -1.83
C PHE A 76 -1.01 -4.22 -0.90
N PHE A 77 -0.39 -4.30 0.29
CA PHE A 77 -0.42 -3.19 1.25
C PHE A 77 0.24 -1.94 0.67
N LEU A 78 1.45 -2.06 0.11
CA LEU A 78 2.17 -0.94 -0.50
C LEU A 78 1.43 -0.39 -1.73
N MET A 79 0.83 -1.26 -2.53
CA MET A 79 0.02 -0.85 -3.67
C MET A 79 -1.14 0.02 -3.21
N THR A 80 -1.89 -0.42 -2.20
CA THR A 80 -3.06 0.29 -1.68
C THR A 80 -2.67 1.61 -1.01
N THR A 81 -1.73 1.58 -0.07
CA THR A 81 -1.46 2.71 0.84
C THR A 81 -0.44 3.70 0.30
N GLN A 82 0.32 3.34 -0.73
CA GLN A 82 1.35 4.21 -1.28
C GLN A 82 1.14 4.50 -2.78
N VAL A 83 0.99 3.46 -3.62
CA VAL A 83 0.87 3.69 -5.06
C VAL A 83 -0.47 4.32 -5.41
N ILE A 84 -1.58 3.75 -4.93
CA ILE A 84 -2.92 4.29 -5.20
C ILE A 84 -3.12 5.64 -4.49
N ASN A 85 -2.63 5.78 -3.26
CA ASN A 85 -2.62 7.04 -2.55
C ASN A 85 -1.85 8.14 -3.33
N ALA A 86 -0.70 7.81 -3.93
CA ALA A 86 0.04 8.76 -4.78
C ALA A 86 -0.80 9.22 -5.98
N PHE A 87 -1.48 8.28 -6.66
CA PHE A 87 -2.40 8.64 -7.75
C PHE A 87 -3.57 9.49 -7.26
N PHE A 88 -4.09 9.24 -6.07
CA PHE A 88 -5.12 10.07 -5.44
C PHE A 88 -4.66 11.53 -5.32
N HIS A 89 -3.50 11.78 -4.71
CA HIS A 89 -2.98 13.15 -4.54
C HIS A 89 -2.73 13.84 -5.88
N ILE A 90 -2.14 13.15 -6.86
CA ILE A 90 -1.89 13.71 -8.19
C ILE A 90 -3.21 14.02 -8.90
N PHE A 91 -4.13 13.04 -8.93
CA PHE A 91 -5.40 13.19 -9.62
C PHE A 91 -6.23 14.33 -9.05
N PHE A 92 -6.40 14.39 -7.73
CA PHE A 92 -7.25 15.42 -7.12
C PHE A 92 -6.57 16.78 -7.06
N SER A 93 -5.24 16.87 -7.03
CA SER A 93 -4.55 18.15 -7.26
C SER A 93 -4.89 18.74 -8.64
N LEU A 94 -4.92 17.90 -9.67
CA LEU A 94 -5.27 18.32 -11.02
C LEU A 94 -6.77 18.60 -11.18
N TYR A 95 -7.62 17.74 -10.60
CA TYR A 95 -9.07 17.83 -10.75
C TYR A 95 -9.67 19.07 -10.07
N PHE A 96 -9.18 19.40 -8.87
CA PHE A 96 -9.66 20.57 -8.13
C PHE A 96 -8.86 21.85 -8.42
N TYR A 97 -7.79 21.77 -9.23
CA TYR A 97 -6.83 22.86 -9.43
C TYR A 97 -6.29 23.42 -8.12
N ASP A 98 -6.11 22.54 -7.13
CA ASP A 98 -5.65 22.87 -5.79
C ASP A 98 -4.59 21.86 -5.34
N PHE A 99 -3.55 22.34 -4.64
CA PHE A 99 -2.46 21.48 -4.19
C PHE A 99 -2.94 20.53 -3.11
N SER A 100 -2.97 19.22 -3.41
CA SER A 100 -3.24 18.20 -2.41
C SER A 100 -2.03 17.96 -1.52
N PRO A 101 -2.10 18.23 -0.18
CA PRO A 101 -1.04 17.88 0.76
C PRO A 101 -0.66 16.40 0.63
N GLY A 102 0.65 16.11 0.59
CA GLY A 102 1.15 14.75 0.31
C GLY A 102 1.62 14.55 -1.13
N ALA A 103 1.24 15.42 -2.08
CA ALA A 103 1.58 15.25 -3.49
C ALA A 103 3.08 15.26 -3.77
N ILE A 104 3.88 16.01 -3.00
CA ILE A 104 5.34 16.10 -3.20
C ILE A 104 5.99 14.76 -2.88
N THR A 105 5.77 14.23 -1.70
CA THR A 105 6.34 12.92 -1.30
C THR A 105 5.72 11.76 -2.05
N ALA A 106 4.46 11.87 -2.48
CA ALA A 106 3.84 10.90 -3.37
C ALA A 106 4.64 10.75 -4.68
N VAL A 107 4.98 11.85 -5.33
CA VAL A 107 5.75 11.85 -6.58
C VAL A 107 7.23 11.50 -6.36
N LEU A 108 7.86 12.05 -5.33
CA LEU A 108 9.30 11.94 -5.12
C LEU A 108 9.71 10.67 -4.35
N LEU A 109 8.84 10.09 -3.54
CA LEU A 109 9.16 8.93 -2.71
C LEU A 109 8.28 7.73 -3.03
N TYR A 110 6.95 7.84 -2.97
CA TYR A 110 6.07 6.68 -3.15
C TYR A 110 6.24 6.04 -4.52
N LEU A 111 6.11 6.81 -5.60
CA LEU A 111 6.18 6.23 -6.95
C LEU A 111 7.57 5.66 -7.26
N PRO A 112 8.71 6.35 -7.03
CA PRO A 112 10.03 5.81 -7.34
C PRO A 112 10.40 4.60 -6.49
N VAL A 113 10.15 4.63 -5.18
CA VAL A 113 10.51 3.51 -4.29
C VAL A 113 9.68 2.28 -4.62
N ASN A 114 8.35 2.44 -4.80
CA ASN A 114 7.49 1.32 -5.16
C ASN A 114 7.78 0.77 -6.56
N TYR A 115 8.20 1.60 -7.52
CA TYR A 115 8.71 1.11 -8.81
C TYR A 115 9.89 0.14 -8.63
N PHE A 116 10.87 0.48 -7.78
CA PHE A 116 12.00 -0.41 -7.52
C PHE A 116 11.59 -1.67 -6.75
N ILE A 117 10.64 -1.58 -5.81
CA ILE A 117 10.09 -2.73 -5.08
C ILE A 117 9.40 -3.68 -6.05
N ILE A 118 8.51 -3.18 -6.91
CA ILE A 118 7.79 -3.98 -7.92
C ILE A 118 8.78 -4.62 -8.90
N LYS A 119 9.76 -3.86 -9.38
CA LYS A 119 10.82 -4.39 -10.26
C LYS A 119 11.62 -5.51 -9.59
N ALA A 120 11.93 -5.39 -8.29
CA ALA A 120 12.59 -6.45 -7.54
C ALA A 120 11.66 -7.67 -7.36
N ALA A 121 10.36 -7.46 -7.11
CA ALA A 121 9.38 -8.52 -7.00
C ALA A 121 9.24 -9.35 -8.29
N PHE A 122 9.23 -8.70 -9.45
CA PHE A 122 9.28 -9.41 -10.75
C PHE A 122 10.55 -10.22 -10.91
N ARG A 123 11.69 -9.61 -10.63
CA ARG A 123 12.99 -10.27 -10.79
C ARG A 123 13.18 -11.49 -9.87
N GLU A 124 12.62 -11.42 -8.67
CA GLU A 124 12.72 -12.51 -7.67
C GLU A 124 11.55 -13.50 -7.77
N GLY A 125 10.65 -13.34 -8.77
CA GLY A 125 9.57 -14.28 -9.06
C GLY A 125 8.37 -14.18 -8.10
N TYR A 126 8.31 -13.15 -7.26
CA TYR A 126 7.13 -12.89 -6.42
C TYR A 126 5.93 -12.44 -7.24
N ILE A 127 6.14 -11.66 -8.31
CA ILE A 127 5.15 -11.37 -9.35
C ILE A 127 5.58 -12.11 -10.62
N LYS A 128 4.71 -12.94 -11.19
CA LYS A 128 5.02 -13.78 -12.37
C LYS A 128 4.51 -13.17 -13.68
N SER A 129 3.57 -12.22 -13.62
CA SER A 129 2.98 -11.63 -14.82
C SER A 129 2.46 -10.21 -14.59
N TYR A 130 2.32 -9.47 -15.70
CA TYR A 130 1.65 -8.15 -15.64
C TYR A 130 0.16 -8.25 -15.28
N VAL A 131 -0.48 -9.41 -15.51
CA VAL A 131 -1.86 -9.66 -15.08
C VAL A 131 -1.96 -9.69 -13.55
N GLU A 132 -1.00 -10.32 -12.87
CA GLU A 132 -0.92 -10.29 -11.41
C GLU A 132 -0.72 -8.87 -10.88
N LEU A 133 0.17 -8.10 -11.51
CA LEU A 133 0.37 -6.69 -11.13
C LEU A 133 -0.92 -5.89 -11.34
N LEU A 134 -1.64 -6.11 -12.43
CA LEU A 134 -2.92 -5.45 -12.69
C LEU A 134 -3.98 -5.85 -11.64
N ILE A 135 -4.05 -7.11 -11.24
CA ILE A 135 -4.95 -7.57 -10.17
C ILE A 135 -4.60 -6.88 -8.85
N LEU A 136 -3.32 -6.79 -8.48
CA LEU A 136 -2.86 -6.06 -7.30
C LEU A 136 -3.25 -4.57 -7.37
N PHE A 137 -3.08 -3.96 -8.52
CA PHE A 137 -3.43 -2.56 -8.74
C PHE A 137 -4.95 -2.31 -8.61
N LEU A 138 -5.78 -3.12 -9.29
CA LEU A 138 -7.24 -3.00 -9.23
C LEU A 138 -7.79 -3.29 -7.82
N SER A 139 -7.23 -4.29 -7.13
CA SER A 139 -7.61 -4.59 -5.75
C SER A 139 -7.17 -3.48 -4.80
N GLY A 140 -6.01 -2.86 -5.05
CA GLY A 140 -5.55 -1.67 -4.35
C GLY A 140 -6.51 -0.49 -4.52
N ILE A 141 -6.94 -0.19 -5.75
CA ILE A 141 -7.96 0.84 -6.04
C ILE A 141 -9.25 0.55 -5.27
N ALA A 142 -9.77 -0.68 -5.36
CA ALA A 142 -11.01 -1.05 -4.69
C ALA A 142 -10.90 -0.87 -3.16
N THR A 143 -9.80 -1.33 -2.55
CA THR A 143 -9.59 -1.21 -1.11
C THR A 143 -9.41 0.24 -0.67
N PHE A 144 -8.63 1.04 -1.41
CA PHE A 144 -8.44 2.45 -1.13
C PHE A 144 -9.75 3.24 -1.26
N THR A 145 -10.52 2.99 -2.33
CA THR A 145 -11.83 3.62 -2.52
C THR A 145 -12.79 3.26 -1.38
N LEU A 146 -12.83 2.00 -0.96
CA LEU A 146 -13.64 1.60 0.20
C LEU A 146 -13.18 2.30 1.48
N PHE A 147 -11.87 2.47 1.68
CA PHE A 147 -11.34 3.22 2.82
C PHE A 147 -11.82 4.68 2.78
N GLU A 148 -11.78 5.32 1.62
CA GLU A 148 -12.27 6.69 1.44
C GLU A 148 -13.80 6.81 1.66
N MET A 149 -14.57 5.77 1.33
CA MET A 149 -16.04 5.77 1.47
C MET A 149 -16.53 5.47 2.89
N ILE A 150 -15.97 4.45 3.54
CA ILE A 150 -16.47 3.92 4.83
C ILE A 150 -15.46 4.05 5.98
N GLY A 151 -14.31 4.64 5.71
CA GLY A 151 -13.28 4.97 6.70
C GLY A 151 -12.52 3.78 7.27
N PRO A 152 -11.96 3.93 8.48
CA PRO A 152 -11.01 2.97 9.08
C PRO A 152 -11.53 1.55 9.30
N LYS A 153 -12.83 1.30 9.21
CA LYS A 153 -13.42 -0.05 9.29
C LYS A 153 -12.82 -1.01 8.27
N VAL A 154 -12.41 -0.49 7.10
CA VAL A 154 -11.75 -1.27 6.04
C VAL A 154 -10.46 -1.94 6.51
N LEU A 155 -9.72 -1.30 7.42
CA LEU A 155 -8.48 -1.85 7.98
C LEU A 155 -8.72 -3.16 8.74
N GLY A 156 -9.84 -3.23 9.49
CA GLY A 156 -10.25 -4.46 10.19
C GLY A 156 -10.61 -5.58 9.21
N TYR A 157 -11.36 -5.29 8.15
CA TYR A 157 -11.69 -6.27 7.11
C TYR A 157 -10.45 -6.75 6.38
N ALA A 158 -9.52 -5.85 6.04
CA ALA A 158 -8.26 -6.21 5.41
C ALA A 158 -7.44 -7.19 6.27
N LEU A 159 -7.35 -6.97 7.60
CA LEU A 159 -6.65 -7.87 8.52
C LEU A 159 -7.26 -9.28 8.53
N ILE A 160 -8.58 -9.41 8.44
CA ILE A 160 -9.26 -10.71 8.41
C ILE A 160 -9.04 -11.42 7.06
N LEU A 161 -9.02 -10.68 5.97
CA LEU A 161 -8.87 -11.24 4.62
C LEU A 161 -7.42 -11.60 4.26
N MET A 162 -6.42 -10.96 4.87
CA MET A 162 -5.01 -11.20 4.57
C MET A 162 -4.54 -12.65 4.81
N PRO A 163 -4.89 -13.34 5.92
CA PRO A 163 -4.55 -14.74 6.10
C PRO A 163 -5.17 -15.65 5.02
N VAL A 164 -6.40 -15.36 4.60
CA VAL A 164 -7.07 -16.12 3.54
C VAL A 164 -6.33 -15.92 2.21
N TYR A 165 -6.00 -14.68 1.87
CA TYR A 165 -5.22 -14.35 0.68
C TYR A 165 -3.86 -15.04 0.67
N TYR A 166 -3.14 -15.02 1.81
CA TYR A 166 -1.86 -15.72 1.99
C TYR A 166 -1.97 -17.21 1.69
N ILE A 167 -3.00 -17.89 2.24
CA ILE A 167 -3.23 -19.32 2.04
C ILE A 167 -3.52 -19.61 0.56
N ILE A 168 -4.36 -18.80 -0.09
CA ILE A 168 -4.72 -18.99 -1.50
C ILE A 168 -3.48 -18.90 -2.39
N ILE A 169 -2.67 -17.86 -2.25
CA ILE A 169 -1.47 -17.67 -3.08
C ILE A 169 -0.48 -18.83 -2.92
N ASN A 170 -0.20 -19.25 -1.68
CA ASN A 170 0.73 -20.36 -1.44
C ASN A 170 0.16 -21.70 -1.94
N LYS A 171 -1.15 -21.92 -1.83
CA LYS A 171 -1.79 -23.16 -2.33
C LYS A 171 -1.73 -23.23 -3.87
N LEU A 172 -1.91 -22.11 -4.56
CA LEU A 172 -1.78 -22.03 -6.01
C LEU A 172 -0.34 -22.29 -6.46
N GLU A 173 0.65 -21.85 -5.71
CA GLU A 173 2.06 -22.08 -6.01
C GLU A 173 2.42 -23.57 -5.89
N ASN A 174 2.10 -24.19 -4.73
CA ASN A 174 2.39 -25.61 -4.49
C ASN A 174 1.72 -26.51 -5.54
N ARG A 175 0.54 -26.14 -6.04
CA ARG A 175 -0.16 -26.92 -7.09
C ARG A 175 0.57 -26.88 -8.44
N ASN A 176 1.19 -25.75 -8.77
CA ASN A 176 1.94 -25.61 -10.02
C ASN A 176 3.26 -26.38 -9.99
N GLU A 177 3.88 -26.53 -8.83
CA GLU A 177 5.13 -27.29 -8.65
C GLU A 177 4.89 -28.83 -8.69
N SER A 178 3.68 -29.29 -8.37
CA SER A 178 3.30 -30.71 -8.38
C SER A 178 2.93 -31.24 -9.79
N VAL A 179 2.86 -30.39 -10.80
CA VAL A 179 2.47 -30.74 -12.19
C VAL A 179 3.67 -30.78 -13.14
N ILE A 180 4.87 -30.42 -12.64
CA ILE A 180 6.15 -30.49 -13.36
C ILE A 180 6.95 -31.70 -12.87
#